data_4176e2ab9070201d962c0bc79a0ba7b7
#
_entry.id   4176e2ab9070201d962c0bc79a0ba7b7
#
_cell.length_a   1.000
_cell.length_b   1.000
_cell.length_c   1.000
_cell.angle_alpha   90.00
_cell.angle_beta   90.00
_cell.angle_gamma   90.00
#
_symmetry.space_group_name_H-M   'P 1'
#
loop_
_entity.id
_entity.type
_entity.pdbx_description
1 polymer ?
#
loop_
_entity_poly.entity_id
_entity_poly.type
_entity_poly.pdbx_seq_one_letter_code
_entity_poly.pdbx_strand_id
1 'polypeptide(L)'
;MQETYNKQTDKTGDMIFEIELKGDIETVWNLIATTKGFEQWFPEISVGEPGVNGLILFDFGDGQYEESTITAYEPPTLLQYDWDKNTVRFELTDQGDTTILTFTESIVHLTTHTPRDIAGWHMCLQRIQGILESREVSFTEDEFLALFDKYQALLFEK
;
A
#
# COMPACT_ATOMS: atom_id res chain seq x y z
N MET A 1 -3.38 -6.04 12.39
CA MET A 1 -3.83 -5.20 11.25
C MET A 1 -5.33 -5.37 11.08
N GLN A 2 -6.04 -4.27 11.02
CA GLN A 2 -7.49 -4.26 10.87
C GLN A 2 -7.85 -3.90 9.43
N GLU A 3 -8.80 -4.61 8.83
CA GLU A 3 -9.20 -4.38 7.45
C GLU A 3 -10.70 -4.14 7.34
N THR A 4 -11.09 -3.21 6.47
CA THR A 4 -12.49 -2.85 6.23
C THR A 4 -12.68 -2.56 4.74
N TYR A 5 -13.75 -3.09 4.17
CA TYR A 5 -14.14 -2.76 2.80
C TYR A 5 -15.46 -1.99 2.83
N ASN A 6 -15.43 -0.74 2.35
CA ASN A 6 -16.61 0.10 2.22
C ASN A 6 -17.09 0.09 0.77
N LYS A 7 -18.03 -0.79 0.46
CA LYS A 7 -18.61 -0.92 -0.86
C LYS A 7 -19.49 0.29 -1.18
N GLN A 8 -19.31 0.88 -2.35
CA GLN A 8 -20.12 2.00 -2.83
C GLN A 8 -21.07 1.55 -3.93
N THR A 9 -20.57 0.84 -4.92
CA THR A 9 -21.36 0.21 -5.99
C THR A 9 -20.82 -1.18 -6.25
N ASP A 10 -21.38 -1.90 -7.25
CA ASP A 10 -20.88 -3.23 -7.61
C ASP A 10 -19.45 -3.21 -8.14
N LYS A 11 -18.95 -2.04 -8.59
CA LYS A 11 -17.64 -1.90 -9.21
C LYS A 11 -16.71 -0.96 -8.43
N THR A 12 -17.19 -0.29 -7.38
CA THR A 12 -16.43 0.72 -6.66
C THR A 12 -16.52 0.53 -5.15
N GLY A 13 -15.48 0.91 -4.45
CA GLY A 13 -15.41 0.87 -3.00
C GLY A 13 -14.02 1.23 -2.50
N ASP A 14 -13.88 1.35 -1.19
CA ASP A 14 -12.61 1.66 -0.53
C ASP A 14 -12.17 0.47 0.31
N MET A 15 -10.98 -0.06 0.02
CA MET A 15 -10.33 -1.06 0.86
C MET A 15 -9.40 -0.35 1.83
N ILE A 16 -9.63 -0.50 3.12
CA ILE A 16 -8.92 0.23 4.17
C ILE A 16 -8.20 -0.76 5.09
N PHE A 17 -6.91 -0.54 5.30
CA PHE A 17 -6.10 -1.25 6.28
C PHE A 17 -5.61 -0.27 7.34
N GLU A 18 -5.74 -0.62 8.60
CA GLU A 18 -5.20 0.16 9.71
C GLU A 18 -4.21 -0.72 10.47
N ILE A 19 -3.00 -0.20 10.67
CA ILE A 19 -1.94 -0.94 11.32
C ILE A 19 -1.13 -0.03 12.23
N GLU A 20 -0.87 -0.48 13.46
CA GLU A 20 0.05 0.22 14.36
C GLU A 20 1.46 -0.25 14.11
N LEU A 21 2.35 0.71 13.83
CA LEU A 21 3.74 0.45 13.48
C LEU A 21 4.68 0.95 14.57
N LYS A 22 5.70 0.17 14.91
CA LYS A 22 6.77 0.61 15.78
C LYS A 22 7.62 1.64 15.04
N GLY A 23 7.97 2.70 15.71
CA GLY A 23 8.79 3.76 15.15
C GLY A 23 8.07 5.08 15.11
N ASP A 24 8.83 6.16 15.13
CA ASP A 24 8.26 7.50 15.05
C ASP A 24 7.80 7.80 13.62
N ILE A 25 7.03 8.87 13.48
CA ILE A 25 6.41 9.21 12.20
C ILE A 25 7.43 9.49 11.10
N GLU A 26 8.58 10.07 11.43
CA GLU A 26 9.64 10.34 10.45
C GLU A 26 10.25 9.04 9.93
N THR A 27 10.49 8.07 10.82
CA THR A 27 11.01 6.77 10.44
C THR A 27 10.05 6.04 9.50
N VAL A 28 8.75 6.06 9.82
CA VAL A 28 7.73 5.42 8.98
C VAL A 28 7.60 6.17 7.65
N TRP A 29 7.61 7.50 7.67
CA TRP A 29 7.54 8.30 6.44
C TRP A 29 8.69 7.96 5.49
N ASN A 30 9.92 7.89 6.01
CA ASN A 30 11.08 7.56 5.20
C ASN A 30 10.98 6.16 4.59
N LEU A 31 10.27 5.25 5.23
CA LEU A 31 10.08 3.89 4.72
C LEU A 31 9.07 3.85 3.57
N ILE A 32 8.01 4.66 3.64
CA ILE A 32 6.92 4.59 2.64
C ILE A 32 7.04 5.62 1.52
N ALA A 33 7.89 6.64 1.67
CA ALA A 33 7.88 7.80 0.77
C ALA A 33 9.22 8.09 0.12
N THR A 34 10.21 7.22 0.27
CA THR A 34 11.53 7.39 -0.36
C THR A 34 11.92 6.14 -1.13
N THR A 35 12.79 6.30 -2.11
CA THR A 35 13.31 5.17 -2.88
C THR A 35 14.03 4.16 -1.99
N LYS A 36 14.85 4.63 -1.05
CA LYS A 36 15.53 3.74 -0.11
C LYS A 36 14.54 2.97 0.78
N GLY A 37 13.46 3.61 1.17
CA GLY A 37 12.40 2.95 1.92
C GLY A 37 11.72 1.86 1.10
N PHE A 38 11.30 2.19 -0.12
CA PHE A 38 10.68 1.22 -1.02
C PHE A 38 11.57 0.01 -1.30
N GLU A 39 12.88 0.19 -1.40
CA GLU A 39 13.82 -0.91 -1.63
C GLU A 39 13.68 -2.04 -0.59
N GLN A 40 13.22 -1.71 0.61
CA GLN A 40 13.11 -2.66 1.71
C GLN A 40 11.84 -3.50 1.67
N TRP A 41 10.77 -3.03 1.03
CA TRP A 41 9.50 -3.74 1.05
C TRP A 41 8.81 -3.83 -0.32
N PHE A 42 9.20 -3.00 -1.28
CA PHE A 42 8.65 -3.04 -2.65
C PHE A 42 9.70 -2.49 -3.62
N PRO A 43 10.77 -3.27 -3.89
CA PRO A 43 11.94 -2.76 -4.62
C PRO A 43 11.66 -2.37 -6.08
N GLU A 44 10.56 -2.82 -6.66
CA GLU A 44 10.16 -2.43 -8.02
C GLU A 44 9.67 -0.99 -8.09
N ILE A 45 9.35 -0.38 -6.95
CA ILE A 45 8.87 1.01 -6.89
C ILE A 45 10.01 1.94 -6.49
N SER A 46 10.05 3.11 -7.12
CA SER A 46 10.96 4.18 -6.76
C SER A 46 10.27 5.53 -6.89
N VAL A 47 10.85 6.55 -6.25
CA VAL A 47 10.37 7.92 -6.37
C VAL A 47 11.14 8.58 -7.52
N GLY A 48 10.42 8.94 -8.59
CA GLY A 48 11.02 9.67 -9.71
C GLY A 48 11.15 11.14 -9.37
N GLU A 49 10.05 11.76 -8.98
CA GLU A 49 10.02 13.15 -8.56
C GLU A 49 9.03 13.27 -7.40
N PRO A 50 9.48 13.76 -6.21
CA PRO A 50 8.57 13.88 -5.07
C PRO A 50 7.65 15.09 -5.19
N GLY A 51 6.60 15.12 -4.36
CA GLY A 51 5.66 16.23 -4.31
C GLY A 51 4.41 16.00 -5.13
N VAL A 52 3.43 16.88 -4.96
CA VAL A 52 2.19 16.84 -5.74
C VAL A 52 2.52 17.06 -7.21
N ASN A 53 1.94 16.25 -8.08
CA ASN A 53 2.23 16.17 -9.52
C ASN A 53 3.60 15.55 -9.82
N GLY A 54 4.29 15.06 -8.80
CA GLY A 54 5.50 14.26 -8.97
C GLY A 54 5.18 12.84 -9.43
N LEU A 55 6.20 11.99 -9.44
CA LEU A 55 6.09 10.66 -10.04
C LEU A 55 6.58 9.55 -9.10
N ILE A 56 5.80 8.49 -9.06
CA ILE A 56 6.22 7.17 -8.56
C ILE A 56 6.46 6.31 -9.81
N LEU A 57 7.57 5.58 -9.82
CA LEU A 57 7.95 4.73 -10.96
C LEU A 57 7.84 3.26 -10.56
N PHE A 58 7.22 2.47 -11.41
CA PHE A 58 7.16 1.01 -11.26
C PHE A 58 8.01 0.37 -12.35
N ASP A 59 9.01 -0.42 -11.95
CA ASP A 59 9.96 -1.08 -12.84
C ASP A 59 9.48 -2.51 -13.12
N PHE A 60 9.20 -2.82 -14.39
CA PHE A 60 8.78 -4.16 -14.80
C PHE A 60 9.97 -5.15 -14.97
N GLY A 61 11.21 -4.67 -14.79
CA GLY A 61 12.38 -5.53 -14.86
C GLY A 61 12.96 -5.74 -16.26
N ASP A 62 12.34 -5.17 -17.28
CA ASP A 62 12.74 -5.31 -18.69
C ASP A 62 13.19 -3.98 -19.32
N GLY A 63 13.50 -2.99 -18.49
CA GLY A 63 13.85 -1.64 -18.95
C GLY A 63 12.64 -0.74 -19.17
N GLN A 64 11.43 -1.25 -18.96
CA GLN A 64 10.20 -0.47 -19.04
C GLN A 64 9.72 -0.04 -17.65
N TYR A 65 9.14 1.15 -17.60
CA TYR A 65 8.61 1.74 -16.38
C TYR A 65 7.19 2.18 -16.60
N GLU A 66 6.35 2.03 -15.57
CA GLU A 66 5.06 2.68 -15.50
C GLU A 66 5.19 3.88 -14.57
N GLU A 67 4.63 5.02 -14.98
CA GLU A 67 4.64 6.24 -14.21
C GLU A 67 3.29 6.42 -13.53
N SER A 68 3.30 6.65 -12.20
CA SER A 68 2.10 6.95 -11.44
C SER A 68 2.23 8.36 -10.86
N THR A 69 1.20 9.17 -11.04
CA THR A 69 1.20 10.55 -10.55
C THR A 69 0.94 10.60 -9.05
N ILE A 70 1.75 11.37 -8.33
CA ILE A 70 1.51 11.68 -6.93
C ILE A 70 0.41 12.75 -6.88
N THR A 71 -0.71 12.42 -6.23
CA THR A 71 -1.89 13.30 -6.19
C THR A 71 -2.08 14.01 -4.86
N ALA A 72 -1.43 13.53 -3.78
CA ALA A 72 -1.38 14.22 -2.50
C ALA A 72 -0.04 13.95 -1.84
N TYR A 73 0.55 14.97 -1.23
CA TYR A 73 1.88 14.88 -0.65
C TYR A 73 2.04 15.92 0.46
N GLU A 74 1.98 15.44 1.72
CA GLU A 74 2.12 16.31 2.89
C GLU A 74 3.02 15.61 3.92
N PRO A 75 4.35 15.68 3.76
CA PRO A 75 5.26 15.03 4.71
C PRO A 75 5.09 15.57 6.12
N PRO A 76 5.12 14.75 7.15
CA PRO A 76 5.30 13.31 7.12
C PRO A 76 3.99 12.52 7.29
N THR A 77 2.84 13.09 6.88
CA THR A 77 1.53 12.54 7.24
C THR A 77 0.74 11.94 6.08
N LEU A 78 0.99 12.36 4.84
CA LEU A 78 0.12 11.98 3.73
C LEU A 78 0.90 11.78 2.43
N LEU A 79 0.67 10.61 1.81
CA LEU A 79 1.13 10.30 0.46
C LEU A 79 0.02 9.59 -0.28
N GLN A 80 -0.34 10.08 -1.47
CA GLN A 80 -1.32 9.44 -2.34
C GLN A 80 -0.80 9.45 -3.77
N TYR A 81 -0.94 8.33 -4.46
CA TYR A 81 -0.56 8.25 -5.86
C TYR A 81 -1.47 7.28 -6.62
N ASP A 82 -1.46 7.41 -7.94
CA ASP A 82 -2.25 6.52 -8.78
C ASP A 82 -1.67 5.10 -8.74
N TRP A 83 -2.56 4.11 -8.77
CA TRP A 83 -2.22 2.70 -8.83
C TRP A 83 -3.08 2.06 -9.91
N ASP A 84 -2.56 2.02 -11.14
CA ASP A 84 -3.32 1.70 -12.33
C ASP A 84 -4.52 2.66 -12.45
N LYS A 85 -5.74 2.15 -12.47
CA LYS A 85 -6.96 2.97 -12.54
C LYS A 85 -7.46 3.43 -11.17
N ASN A 86 -6.88 2.85 -10.11
CA ASN A 86 -7.23 3.16 -8.72
C ASN A 86 -6.27 4.19 -8.13
N THR A 87 -6.44 4.51 -6.87
CA THR A 87 -5.47 5.30 -6.10
C THR A 87 -5.15 4.59 -4.80
N VAL A 88 -3.93 4.78 -4.31
CA VAL A 88 -3.52 4.31 -2.98
C VAL A 88 -3.11 5.50 -2.13
N ARG A 89 -3.55 5.49 -0.88
CA ARG A 89 -3.38 6.60 0.06
C ARG A 89 -2.78 6.07 1.36
N PHE A 90 -1.68 6.69 1.78
CA PHE A 90 -1.00 6.39 3.03
C PHE A 90 -1.16 7.59 3.95
N GLU A 91 -1.85 7.39 5.07
CA GLU A 91 -2.00 8.42 6.09
C GLU A 91 -1.33 7.96 7.38
N LEU A 92 -0.48 8.82 7.93
CA LEU A 92 0.26 8.52 9.15
C LEU A 92 -0.25 9.40 10.30
N THR A 93 -0.54 8.75 11.44
CA THR A 93 -0.93 9.44 12.67
C THR A 93 0.16 9.23 13.70
N ASP A 94 0.73 10.32 14.19
CA ASP A 94 1.82 10.33 15.15
C ASP A 94 1.32 9.94 16.53
N GLN A 95 1.94 8.93 17.15
CA GLN A 95 1.66 8.52 18.53
C GLN A 95 2.94 8.49 19.37
N GLY A 96 3.94 9.28 19.00
CA GLY A 96 5.23 9.31 19.69
C GLY A 96 6.15 8.21 19.20
N ASP A 97 6.31 7.15 19.99
CA ASP A 97 7.19 6.03 19.64
C ASP A 97 6.58 5.07 18.62
N THR A 98 5.28 5.20 18.37
CA THR A 98 4.56 4.41 17.38
C THR A 98 3.83 5.33 16.42
N THR A 99 3.41 4.77 15.28
CA THR A 99 2.68 5.48 14.24
C THR A 99 1.53 4.59 13.77
N ILE A 100 0.34 5.15 13.62
CA ILE A 100 -0.77 4.45 12.97
C ILE A 100 -0.68 4.75 11.48
N LEU A 101 -0.61 3.70 10.68
CA LEU A 101 -0.73 3.82 9.22
C LEU A 101 -2.14 3.40 8.82
N THR A 102 -2.83 4.30 8.14
CA THR A 102 -4.09 3.99 7.47
C THR A 102 -3.83 3.98 5.97
N PHE A 103 -3.92 2.81 5.38
CA PHE A 103 -3.75 2.60 3.94
C PHE A 103 -5.12 2.41 3.32
N THR A 104 -5.42 3.18 2.26
CA THR A 104 -6.68 3.07 1.54
C THR A 104 -6.41 2.90 0.05
N GLU A 105 -6.96 1.84 -0.53
CA GLU A 105 -7.05 1.76 -1.98
C GLU A 105 -8.47 2.11 -2.38
N SER A 106 -8.61 3.21 -3.12
CA SER A 106 -9.90 3.62 -3.69
C SER A 106 -10.07 2.90 -5.01
N ILE A 107 -10.99 1.92 -5.03
CA ILE A 107 -11.23 1.07 -6.17
C ILE A 107 -12.34 1.67 -7.01
N VAL A 108 -12.01 2.11 -8.22
CA VAL A 108 -12.98 2.71 -9.14
C VAL A 108 -13.35 1.76 -10.27
N HIS A 109 -12.67 0.62 -10.35
CA HIS A 109 -12.94 -0.39 -11.39
C HIS A 109 -12.59 -1.77 -10.85
N LEU A 110 -13.53 -2.37 -10.12
CA LEU A 110 -13.35 -3.71 -9.53
C LEU A 110 -13.32 -4.77 -10.63
N THR A 111 -12.26 -5.57 -10.66
CA THR A 111 -12.07 -6.66 -11.61
C THR A 111 -11.73 -7.94 -10.87
N THR A 112 -11.63 -9.06 -11.61
CA THR A 112 -11.21 -10.33 -11.03
C THR A 112 -9.73 -10.31 -10.60
N HIS A 113 -8.95 -9.31 -11.04
CA HIS A 113 -7.57 -9.12 -10.62
C HIS A 113 -7.44 -8.37 -9.28
N THR A 114 -8.45 -7.59 -8.89
CA THR A 114 -8.41 -6.75 -7.70
C THR A 114 -8.09 -7.54 -6.42
N PRO A 115 -8.66 -8.73 -6.16
CA PRO A 115 -8.30 -9.48 -4.95
C PRO A 115 -6.81 -9.83 -4.86
N ARG A 116 -6.17 -10.10 -6.00
CA ARG A 116 -4.73 -10.36 -6.06
C ARG A 116 -3.94 -9.12 -5.67
N ASP A 117 -4.35 -7.98 -6.16
CA ASP A 117 -3.74 -6.69 -5.86
C ASP A 117 -3.85 -6.36 -4.36
N ILE A 118 -5.05 -6.52 -3.80
CA ILE A 118 -5.28 -6.28 -2.36
C ILE A 118 -4.46 -7.27 -1.50
N ALA A 119 -4.40 -8.54 -1.89
CA ALA A 119 -3.55 -9.51 -1.18
C ALA A 119 -2.08 -9.09 -1.20
N GLY A 120 -1.61 -8.55 -2.32
CA GLY A 120 -0.26 -8.00 -2.45
C GLY A 120 -0.01 -6.86 -1.47
N TRP A 121 -0.95 -5.92 -1.36
CA TRP A 121 -0.85 -4.82 -0.40
C TRP A 121 -0.86 -5.31 1.05
N HIS A 122 -1.70 -6.28 1.37
CA HIS A 122 -1.69 -6.91 2.69
C HIS A 122 -0.28 -7.39 3.07
N MET A 123 0.34 -8.13 2.14
CA MET A 123 1.69 -8.65 2.35
C MET A 123 2.72 -7.53 2.49
N CYS A 124 2.61 -6.49 1.67
CA CYS A 124 3.50 -5.32 1.74
C CYS A 124 3.41 -4.62 3.10
N LEU A 125 2.21 -4.41 3.61
CA LEU A 125 2.01 -3.76 4.91
C LEU A 125 2.60 -4.61 6.04
N GLN A 126 2.50 -5.92 5.97
CA GLN A 126 3.12 -6.80 6.95
C GLN A 126 4.64 -6.80 6.85
N ARG A 127 5.20 -6.66 5.64
CA ARG A 127 6.65 -6.48 5.47
C ARG A 127 7.14 -5.19 6.12
N ILE A 128 6.40 -4.10 5.94
CA ILE A 128 6.72 -2.82 6.59
C ILE A 128 6.74 -3.01 8.12
N GLN A 129 5.73 -3.67 8.66
CA GLN A 129 5.69 -3.95 10.10
C GLN A 129 6.89 -4.78 10.54
N GLY A 130 7.24 -5.81 9.77
CA GLY A 130 8.39 -6.67 10.08
C GLY A 130 9.71 -5.91 10.09
N ILE A 131 9.91 -5.01 9.12
CA ILE A 131 11.11 -4.17 9.04
C ILE A 131 11.26 -3.34 10.32
N LEU A 132 10.18 -2.71 10.75
CA LEU A 132 10.18 -1.86 11.94
C LEU A 132 10.34 -2.65 13.25
N GLU A 133 9.98 -3.92 13.24
CA GLU A 133 10.12 -4.82 14.41
C GLU A 133 11.36 -5.71 14.32
N SER A 134 12.21 -5.48 13.33
CA SER A 134 13.42 -6.27 13.07
C SER A 134 13.10 -7.77 12.89
N ARG A 135 11.97 -8.07 12.23
CA ARG A 135 11.54 -9.43 11.90
C ARG A 135 11.58 -9.62 10.38
N GLU A 136 12.02 -10.79 9.97
CA GLU A 136 11.88 -11.19 8.58
C GLU A 136 10.45 -11.68 8.33
N VAL A 137 9.83 -11.18 7.26
CA VAL A 137 8.47 -11.54 6.87
C VAL A 137 8.51 -12.11 5.46
N SER A 138 8.04 -13.34 5.32
CA SER A 138 7.93 -13.99 4.02
C SER A 138 6.58 -14.70 3.94
N PHE A 139 6.13 -14.97 2.72
CA PHE A 139 4.85 -15.63 2.49
C PHE A 139 5.03 -16.81 1.55
N THR A 140 4.38 -17.93 1.89
CA THR A 140 4.29 -19.09 1.01
C THR A 140 3.19 -18.85 -0.04
N GLU A 141 3.20 -19.66 -1.09
CA GLU A 141 2.13 -19.63 -2.09
C GLU A 141 0.77 -19.92 -1.46
N ASP A 142 0.71 -20.88 -0.54
CA ASP A 142 -0.53 -21.23 0.16
C ASP A 142 -1.06 -20.06 0.98
N GLU A 143 -0.18 -19.31 1.65
CA GLU A 143 -0.56 -18.12 2.41
C GLU A 143 -1.09 -17.03 1.47
N PHE A 144 -0.47 -16.83 0.31
CA PHE A 144 -0.95 -15.89 -0.69
C PHE A 144 -2.33 -16.29 -1.20
N LEU A 145 -2.54 -17.58 -1.52
CA LEU A 145 -3.83 -18.06 -2.01
C LEU A 145 -4.92 -17.90 -0.96
N ALA A 146 -4.60 -18.10 0.32
CA ALA A 146 -5.55 -17.87 1.40
C ALA A 146 -5.98 -16.40 1.48
N LEU A 147 -5.03 -15.47 1.31
CA LEU A 147 -5.34 -14.04 1.26
C LEU A 147 -6.16 -13.69 0.02
N PHE A 148 -5.81 -14.25 -1.13
CA PHE A 148 -6.57 -14.04 -2.35
C PHE A 148 -8.02 -14.47 -2.16
N ASP A 149 -8.27 -15.67 -1.63
CA ASP A 149 -9.62 -16.18 -1.39
C ASP A 149 -10.40 -15.28 -0.41
N LYS A 150 -9.72 -14.83 0.64
CA LYS A 150 -10.31 -13.91 1.63
C LYS A 150 -10.78 -12.62 0.98
N TYR A 151 -9.92 -12.00 0.18
CA TYR A 151 -10.26 -10.72 -0.45
C TYR A 151 -11.23 -10.88 -1.61
N GLN A 152 -11.18 -12.00 -2.31
CA GLN A 152 -12.20 -12.28 -3.31
C GLN A 152 -13.60 -12.36 -2.67
N ALA A 153 -13.73 -13.06 -1.56
CA ALA A 153 -15.00 -13.13 -0.84
C ALA A 153 -15.44 -11.75 -0.36
N LEU A 154 -14.50 -10.98 0.23
CA LEU A 154 -14.81 -9.67 0.79
C LEU A 154 -15.25 -8.67 -0.28
N LEU A 155 -14.59 -8.65 -1.43
CA LEU A 155 -14.84 -7.67 -2.49
C LEU A 155 -16.07 -8.03 -3.34
N PHE A 156 -16.36 -9.30 -3.52
CA PHE A 156 -17.45 -9.76 -4.39
C PHE A 156 -18.65 -10.32 -3.64
N GLU A 157 -18.62 -10.28 -2.33
CA GLU A 157 -19.76 -10.71 -1.53
C GLU A 157 -20.92 -9.72 -1.66
N LYS A 158 -22.13 -10.25 -1.75
CA LYS A 158 -23.36 -9.45 -1.92
C LYS A 158 -24.01 -9.09 -0.59
#